data_cbaeeadc45ffe64de53fda17e5546892
#
_entry.id   cbaeeadc45ffe64de53fda17e5546892
#
_cell.length_a   1.000
_cell.length_b   1.000
_cell.length_c   1.000
_cell.angle_alpha   90.00
_cell.angle_beta   90.00
_cell.angle_gamma   90.00
#
_symmetry.space_group_name_H-M   'P 1'
#
loop_
_entity.id
_entity.type
_entity.pdbx_description
1 polymer ?
#
loop_
_entity_poly.entity_id
_entity_poly.type
_entity_poly.pdbx_seq_one_letter_code
_entity_poly.pdbx_strand_id
1 'polypeptide(L)'
;MKDHAIVIADQHGVIQHWSEGAAQLIGYPRDEAIGQRVDLIVPPEFREKHWHGFGNAMQGGPVEPAGAFFDLPVRCRSGETKVLRGQLHILRSEQRGPIGAMAILASP
;
A
#
# COMPACT_ATOMS: atom_id res chain seq x y z
N MET A 1 -8.08 -12.33 17.45
CA MET A 1 -7.69 -12.30 16.02
C MET A 1 -7.18 -10.90 15.69
N LYS A 2 -6.03 -10.83 15.05
CA LYS A 2 -5.48 -9.53 14.68
C LYS A 2 -6.11 -9.04 13.39
N ASP A 3 -6.41 -7.77 13.35
CA ASP A 3 -6.95 -7.16 12.15
C ASP A 3 -5.88 -7.06 11.07
N HIS A 4 -6.31 -7.22 9.82
CA HIS A 4 -5.44 -6.93 8.69
C HIS A 4 -5.19 -5.44 8.59
N ALA A 5 -4.01 -5.08 8.09
CA ALA A 5 -3.72 -3.70 7.74
C ALA A 5 -4.31 -3.44 6.36
N ILE A 6 -5.19 -2.45 6.24
CA ILE A 6 -5.78 -2.05 4.97
C ILE A 6 -5.36 -0.63 4.69
N VAL A 7 -4.66 -0.43 3.57
CA VAL A 7 -4.17 0.87 3.14
C VAL A 7 -4.70 1.14 1.74
N ILE A 8 -5.38 2.26 1.56
CA ILE A 8 -5.89 2.66 0.25
C ILE A 8 -5.24 3.98 -0.13
N ALA A 9 -4.66 4.02 -1.32
CA ALA A 9 -4.08 5.23 -1.89
C ALA A 9 -4.85 5.62 -3.15
N ASP A 10 -4.90 6.92 -3.42
CA ASP A 10 -5.53 7.43 -4.63
C ASP A 10 -4.60 7.28 -5.83
N GLN A 11 -5.02 7.81 -6.99
CA GLN A 11 -4.26 7.71 -8.23
C GLN A 11 -2.91 8.44 -8.18
N HIS A 12 -2.72 9.32 -7.21
CA HIS A 12 -1.46 10.05 -7.02
C HIS A 12 -0.58 9.41 -5.93
N GLY A 13 -1.03 8.30 -5.36
CA GLY A 13 -0.28 7.60 -4.31
C GLY A 13 -0.43 8.22 -2.94
N VAL A 14 -1.45 9.04 -2.73
CA VAL A 14 -1.73 9.65 -1.44
C VAL A 14 -2.67 8.77 -0.64
N ILE A 15 -2.32 8.48 0.61
CA ILE A 15 -3.08 7.59 1.48
C ILE A 15 -4.42 8.23 1.84
N GLN A 16 -5.51 7.54 1.52
CA GLN A 16 -6.88 7.98 1.76
C GLN A 16 -7.56 7.15 2.85
N HIS A 17 -7.12 5.93 3.07
CA HIS A 17 -7.66 5.06 4.09
C HIS A 17 -6.53 4.33 4.81
N TRP A 18 -6.64 4.24 6.12
CA TRP A 18 -5.64 3.62 6.99
C TRP A 18 -6.39 2.94 8.11
N SER A 19 -6.42 1.62 8.11
CA SER A 19 -7.19 0.87 9.09
C SER A 19 -6.50 0.86 10.46
N GLU A 20 -7.24 0.48 11.47
CA GLU A 20 -6.67 0.29 12.80
C GLU A 20 -5.58 -0.79 12.78
N GLY A 21 -5.78 -1.86 12.00
CA GLY A 21 -4.75 -2.87 11.82
C GLY A 21 -3.48 -2.30 11.21
N ALA A 22 -3.59 -1.33 10.29
CA ALA A 22 -2.43 -0.65 9.75
C ALA A 22 -1.70 0.14 10.84
N ALA A 23 -2.43 0.84 11.68
CA ALA A 23 -1.84 1.59 12.79
C ALA A 23 -1.08 0.66 13.73
N GLN A 24 -1.66 -0.49 14.06
CA GLN A 24 -1.02 -1.45 14.96
C GLN A 24 0.19 -2.13 14.33
N LEU A 25 0.06 -2.55 13.08
CA LEU A 25 1.09 -3.34 12.42
C LEU A 25 2.27 -2.50 11.93
N ILE A 26 2.00 -1.30 11.45
CA ILE A 26 3.02 -0.42 10.85
C ILE A 26 3.48 0.65 11.84
N GLY A 27 2.60 1.07 12.75
CA GLY A 27 2.96 1.94 13.85
C GLY A 27 2.58 3.40 13.70
N TYR A 28 2.16 3.83 12.51
CA TYR A 28 1.67 5.20 12.33
C TYR A 28 0.20 5.27 12.73
N PRO A 29 -0.19 6.23 13.57
CA PRO A 29 -1.62 6.47 13.80
C PRO A 29 -2.26 7.03 12.53
N ARG A 30 -3.56 6.86 12.43
CA ARG A 30 -4.31 7.24 11.24
C ARG A 30 -4.10 8.71 10.85
N ASP A 31 -4.13 9.60 11.81
CA ASP A 31 -4.00 11.03 11.53
C ASP A 31 -2.60 11.43 11.03
N GLU A 32 -1.58 10.61 11.30
CA GLU A 32 -0.24 10.83 10.75
C GLU A 32 -0.11 10.24 9.34
N ALA A 33 -0.88 9.21 9.02
CA ALA A 33 -0.76 8.49 7.74
C ALA A 33 -1.64 9.09 6.63
N ILE A 34 -2.88 9.43 6.96
CA ILE A 34 -3.81 9.99 5.97
C ILE A 34 -3.25 11.28 5.38
N GLY A 35 -3.26 11.38 4.06
CA GLY A 35 -2.74 12.55 3.35
C GLY A 35 -1.25 12.47 3.01
N GLN A 36 -0.55 11.48 3.55
CA GLN A 36 0.85 11.24 3.21
C GLN A 36 0.94 10.36 1.96
N ARG A 37 2.06 10.49 1.24
CA ARG A 37 2.32 9.58 0.13
C ARG A 37 2.70 8.20 0.67
N VAL A 38 2.45 7.19 -0.13
CA VAL A 38 2.77 5.79 0.23
C VAL A 38 4.26 5.61 0.52
N ASP A 39 5.12 6.53 0.07
CA ASP A 39 6.55 6.56 0.41
C ASP A 39 6.79 6.40 1.90
N LEU A 40 5.85 6.84 2.72
CA LEU A 40 5.93 6.74 4.18
C LEU A 40 6.26 5.31 4.62
N ILE A 41 5.69 4.32 3.94
CA ILE A 41 5.82 2.91 4.31
C ILE A 41 6.60 2.08 3.29
N VAL A 42 7.17 2.72 2.26
CA VAL A 42 8.02 2.04 1.28
C VAL A 42 9.48 2.26 1.67
N PRO A 43 10.26 1.19 1.91
CA PRO A 43 11.69 1.36 2.20
C PRO A 43 12.38 2.16 1.08
N PRO A 44 13.32 3.05 1.43
CA PRO A 44 13.94 3.93 0.43
C PRO A 44 14.51 3.22 -0.80
N GLU A 45 15.11 2.05 -0.62
CA GLU A 45 15.72 1.28 -1.70
C GLU A 45 14.69 0.72 -2.69
N PHE A 46 13.40 0.72 -2.33
CA PHE A 46 12.33 0.21 -3.19
C PHE A 46 11.42 1.30 -3.75
N ARG A 47 11.66 2.56 -3.42
CA ARG A 47 10.75 3.65 -3.82
C ARG A 47 10.66 3.84 -5.32
N GLU A 48 11.79 3.82 -6.00
CA GLU A 48 11.80 4.00 -7.46
C GLU A 48 11.04 2.87 -8.14
N LYS A 49 11.29 1.63 -7.74
CA LYS A 49 10.60 0.47 -8.28
C LYS A 49 9.10 0.53 -7.98
N HIS A 50 8.74 0.96 -6.77
CA HIS A 50 7.34 1.10 -6.38
C HIS A 50 6.62 2.10 -7.29
N TRP A 51 7.20 3.29 -7.49
CA TRP A 51 6.55 4.31 -8.29
C TRP A 51 6.47 3.95 -9.76
N HIS A 52 7.46 3.21 -10.26
CA HIS A 52 7.40 2.70 -11.63
C HIS A 52 6.21 1.74 -11.79
N GLY A 53 6.06 0.79 -10.87
CA GLY A 53 4.95 -0.16 -10.89
C GLY A 53 3.60 0.52 -10.68
N PHE A 54 3.53 1.44 -9.73
CA PHE A 54 2.31 2.18 -9.44
C PHE A 54 1.86 3.02 -10.63
N GLY A 55 2.78 3.74 -11.25
CA GLY A 55 2.47 4.55 -12.45
C GLY A 55 1.97 3.68 -13.60
N ASN A 56 2.61 2.55 -13.82
CA ASN A 56 2.19 1.60 -14.84
C ASN A 56 0.77 1.09 -14.57
N ALA A 57 0.46 0.74 -13.31
CA ALA A 57 -0.86 0.27 -12.92
C ALA A 57 -1.92 1.35 -13.12
N MET A 58 -1.60 2.60 -12.80
CA MET A 58 -2.54 3.72 -12.95
C MET A 58 -2.82 4.06 -14.42
N GLN A 59 -1.96 3.62 -15.33
CA GLN A 59 -2.15 3.76 -16.77
C GLN A 59 -2.85 2.55 -17.39
N GLY A 60 -3.31 1.61 -16.55
CA GLY A 60 -4.00 0.42 -17.01
C GLY A 60 -3.11 -0.77 -17.34
N GLY A 61 -1.82 -0.68 -17.02
CA GLY A 61 -0.90 -1.79 -17.22
C GLY A 61 -1.13 -2.94 -16.25
N PRO A 62 -0.56 -4.12 -16.52
CA PRO A 62 -0.74 -5.27 -15.64
C PRO A 62 -0.06 -5.06 -14.30
N VAL A 63 -0.64 -5.67 -13.26
CA VAL A 63 -0.09 -5.69 -11.90
C VAL A 63 0.32 -7.12 -11.59
N GLU A 64 1.58 -7.31 -11.23
CA GLU A 64 2.12 -8.61 -10.90
C GLU A 64 2.61 -8.63 -9.46
N PRO A 65 2.21 -9.63 -8.67
CA PRO A 65 1.20 -10.66 -8.95
C PRO A 65 -0.22 -10.15 -8.67
N ALA A 66 -1.11 -10.25 -9.63
CA ALA A 66 -2.47 -9.78 -9.48
C ALA A 66 -3.27 -10.73 -8.59
N GLY A 67 -3.81 -10.20 -7.49
CA GLY A 67 -4.66 -10.98 -6.58
C GLY A 67 -3.98 -12.08 -5.79
N ALA A 68 -2.70 -12.32 -6.00
CA ALA A 68 -1.97 -13.34 -5.25
C ALA A 68 -1.36 -12.75 -3.99
N PHE A 69 -1.15 -13.59 -2.98
CA PHE A 69 -0.41 -13.18 -1.79
C PHE A 69 1.09 -13.20 -2.08
N PHE A 70 1.80 -12.21 -1.58
CA PHE A 70 3.24 -12.13 -1.71
C PHE A 70 3.83 -11.40 -0.53
N ASP A 71 5.15 -11.48 -0.38
CA ASP A 71 5.85 -10.83 0.71
C ASP A 71 6.23 -9.41 0.31
N LEU A 72 5.87 -8.45 1.17
CA LEU A 72 6.13 -7.04 0.94
C LEU A 72 6.99 -6.47 2.05
N PRO A 73 8.11 -5.82 1.72
CA PRO A 73 8.87 -5.07 2.72
C PRO A 73 8.13 -3.77 3.02
N VAL A 74 7.87 -3.52 4.30
CA VAL A 74 7.14 -2.34 4.76
C VAL A 74 7.98 -1.64 5.82
N ARG A 75 8.23 -0.35 5.61
CA ARG A 75 8.93 0.46 6.59
C ARG A 75 7.96 0.94 7.65
N CYS A 76 8.24 0.58 8.89
CA CYS A 76 7.42 0.95 10.03
C CYS A 76 7.86 2.29 10.63
N ARG A 77 7.00 2.86 11.48
CA ARG A 77 7.29 4.12 12.15
C ARG A 77 8.59 4.08 12.96
N SER A 78 8.91 2.92 13.52
CA SER A 78 10.16 2.73 14.27
C SER A 78 11.41 2.83 13.42
N GLY A 79 11.27 2.82 12.08
CA GLY A 79 12.40 2.73 11.16
C GLY A 79 12.73 1.29 10.77
N GLU A 80 12.12 0.32 11.44
CA GLU A 80 12.30 -1.09 11.12
C GLU A 80 11.57 -1.44 9.83
N THR A 81 12.18 -2.29 9.01
CA THR A 81 11.49 -2.86 7.84
C THR A 81 10.99 -4.23 8.22
N LYS A 82 9.69 -4.42 8.12
CA LYS A 82 9.05 -5.72 8.33
C LYS A 82 8.64 -6.29 6.99
N VAL A 83 8.73 -7.61 6.86
CA VAL A 83 8.18 -8.29 5.69
C VAL A 83 6.79 -8.74 6.05
N LEU A 84 5.79 -8.17 5.39
CA LEU A 84 4.39 -8.49 5.62
C LEU A 84 3.84 -9.27 4.44
N ARG A 85 2.89 -10.15 4.72
CA ARG A 85 2.22 -10.89 3.67
C ARG A 85 1.03 -10.09 3.18
N GLY A 86 0.93 -9.89 1.87
CA GLY A 86 -0.07 -9.00 1.35
C GLY A 86 -0.62 -9.33 -0.01
N GLN A 87 -1.72 -8.64 -0.32
CA GLN A 87 -2.33 -8.61 -1.64
C GLN A 87 -2.46 -7.16 -2.07
N LEU A 88 -2.31 -6.92 -3.35
CA LEU A 88 -2.55 -5.60 -3.95
C LEU A 88 -3.72 -5.69 -4.91
N HIS A 89 -4.59 -4.71 -4.84
CA HIS A 89 -5.74 -4.59 -5.72
C HIS A 89 -5.77 -3.20 -6.32
N ILE A 90 -6.02 -3.13 -7.62
CA ILE A 90 -6.19 -1.83 -8.28
C ILE A 90 -7.67 -1.48 -8.21
N LEU A 91 -7.96 -0.30 -7.73
CA LEU A 91 -9.31 0.22 -7.66
C LEU A 91 -9.63 0.92 -8.98
N ARG A 92 -10.76 0.58 -9.57
CA ARG A 92 -11.14 1.08 -10.89
C ARG A 92 -12.51 1.73 -10.86
N SER A 93 -12.65 2.78 -11.63
CA SER A 93 -13.92 3.41 -11.93
C SER A 93 -14.31 3.01 -13.35
N GLU A 94 -15.58 2.77 -13.61
CA GLU A 94 -16.06 2.47 -14.97
C GLU A 94 -15.75 3.59 -15.94
N GLN A 95 -15.74 4.83 -15.46
CA GLN A 95 -15.58 6.01 -16.30
C GLN A 95 -14.15 6.47 -16.45
N ARG A 96 -13.32 6.25 -15.42
CA ARG A 96 -11.97 6.79 -15.37
C ARG A 96 -10.86 5.74 -15.48
N GLY A 97 -11.21 4.45 -15.37
CA GLY A 97 -10.20 3.39 -15.27
C GLY A 97 -9.60 3.35 -13.88
N PRO A 98 -8.28 3.11 -13.74
CA PRO A 98 -7.63 3.03 -12.42
C PRO A 98 -7.70 4.36 -11.68
N ILE A 99 -8.14 4.31 -10.42
CA ILE A 99 -8.27 5.50 -9.56
C ILE A 99 -7.51 5.38 -8.25
N GLY A 100 -6.88 4.26 -8.02
CA GLY A 100 -6.11 4.05 -6.80
C GLY A 100 -5.76 2.59 -6.62
N ALA A 101 -5.21 2.29 -5.45
CA ALA A 101 -4.79 0.94 -5.11
C ALA A 101 -5.09 0.65 -3.65
N MET A 102 -5.36 -0.63 -3.35
CA MET A 102 -5.58 -1.09 -1.98
C MET A 102 -4.57 -2.19 -1.68
N ALA A 103 -3.90 -2.05 -0.53
CA ALA A 103 -3.05 -3.09 0.01
C ALA A 103 -3.73 -3.71 1.21
N ILE A 104 -3.77 -5.03 1.25
CA ILE A 104 -4.23 -5.79 2.41
C ILE A 104 -3.02 -6.53 2.94
N LEU A 105 -2.59 -6.19 4.16
CA LEU A 105 -1.34 -6.69 4.73
C LEU A 105 -1.61 -7.43 6.03
N ALA A 106 -0.84 -8.46 6.27
CA ALA A 106 -0.93 -9.24 7.50
C ALA A 106 0.47 -9.64 7.97
N SER A 107 0.57 -9.97 9.24
CA SER A 107 1.81 -10.57 9.77
C SER A 107 2.09 -11.88 9.07
N PRO A 108 3.34 -12.17 8.75
CA PRO A 108 3.68 -13.42 8.08
C PRO A 108 3.41 -14.65 8.95
#